data_cc0eb23610f02fd34a5c952e9892b27b
#
_entry.id   cc0eb23610f02fd34a5c952e9892b27b
#
_cell.length_a   1.000
_cell.length_b   1.000
_cell.length_c   1.000
_cell.angle_alpha   90.00
_cell.angle_beta   90.00
_cell.angle_gamma   90.00
#
_symmetry.space_group_name_H-M   'P 1'
#
loop_
_entity.id
_entity.type
_entity.pdbx_description
1 polymer ?
#
loop_
_entity_poly.entity_id
_entity_poly.type
_entity_poly.pdbx_seq_one_letter_code
_entity_poly.pdbx_strand_id
1 'polypeptide(L)'
;PHAWTSRAMRTMKHYNALTMLTGFFAATADVARIAMTSGIQRGFKTQFEMWSDMLSSKKTGIFKAGKKEAQSFAEAVDMVTGQRAMLFSDIGDMFGMTSKIEGMMGKAANFNFMYVNLMSRWTEFMKSAASVTIGSRILEDSVKWGKGTLADKNKTKLAASGIDEAMAKKIASEFDKHGTKLKYNFMANTAEWTDDAAKQAFGSALNKDINITIVTPGKGDTPLFMNYELASTIVQFKKFAMAATQRMLLRGMQEKDMDFLFGSILLMGTGMLVDAVYSELRFNKDYGKMSLTEKLLNAFDRSGLGGIYVDVNRAVEALTDNRIGIRPLLGEGRPYGSSMRSKVGLLGPSASQIYNVMDIMYDVGGNKYNHYTARNVRRLIPFQNVWYLDWLFDDIEKGLR
;
A
#
# COMPACT_ATOMS: atom_id res chain seq x y z
N PRO A 1 14.40 2.21 26.40
CA PRO A 1 13.04 2.41 25.88
C PRO A 1 12.24 3.47 26.63
N HIS A 2 12.69 3.91 27.83
CA HIS A 2 11.98 4.90 28.68
C HIS A 2 12.58 6.30 28.64
N ALA A 3 13.61 6.53 27.83
CA ALA A 3 14.21 7.85 27.70
C ALA A 3 13.20 8.86 27.13
N TRP A 4 13.24 10.09 27.60
CA TRP A 4 12.39 11.17 27.09
C TRP A 4 12.48 11.32 25.57
N THR A 5 13.67 11.18 25.02
CA THR A 5 13.92 11.23 23.56
C THR A 5 13.14 10.17 22.79
N SER A 6 13.09 8.91 23.25
CA SER A 6 12.33 7.84 22.60
C SER A 6 10.83 8.13 22.62
N ARG A 7 10.31 8.68 23.74
CA ARG A 7 8.91 9.09 23.82
C ARG A 7 8.58 10.23 22.86
N ALA A 8 9.43 11.24 22.78
CA ALA A 8 9.26 12.35 21.86
C ALA A 8 9.26 11.86 20.39
N MET A 9 10.18 10.97 20.01
CA MET A 9 10.24 10.40 18.67
C MET A 9 8.99 9.58 18.33
N ARG A 10 8.48 8.74 19.26
CA ARG A 10 7.23 7.99 19.03
C ARG A 10 6.04 8.91 18.90
N THR A 11 5.91 9.93 19.77
CA THR A 11 4.83 10.93 19.65
C THR A 11 4.88 11.65 18.31
N MET A 12 6.09 12.01 17.84
CA MET A 12 6.28 12.65 16.53
C MET A 12 5.88 11.72 15.38
N LYS A 13 6.17 10.41 15.46
CA LYS A 13 5.71 9.45 14.45
C LYS A 13 4.18 9.38 14.37
N HIS A 14 3.48 9.37 15.51
CA HIS A 14 2.02 9.41 15.54
C HIS A 14 1.49 10.71 14.93
N TYR A 15 2.11 11.82 15.25
CA TYR A 15 1.76 13.12 14.68
C TYR A 15 1.98 13.18 13.16
N ASN A 16 3.11 12.66 12.67
CA ASN A 16 3.36 12.55 11.24
C ASN A 16 2.30 11.71 10.53
N ALA A 17 1.83 10.63 11.15
CA ALA A 17 0.76 9.80 10.61
C ALA A 17 -0.58 10.56 10.47
N LEU A 18 -0.87 11.47 11.40
CA LEU A 18 -2.06 12.30 11.35
C LEU A 18 -1.99 13.40 10.30
N THR A 19 -0.82 13.97 10.06
CA THR A 19 -0.63 15.14 9.19
C THR A 19 -0.22 14.81 7.77
N MET A 20 0.49 13.69 7.53
CA MET A 20 1.14 13.40 6.27
C MET A 20 0.52 12.24 5.48
N LEU A 21 -0.32 11.42 6.09
CA LEU A 21 -0.84 10.25 5.40
C LEU A 21 -1.94 10.64 4.40
N THR A 22 -1.71 10.35 3.12
CA THR A 22 -2.62 10.70 2.01
C THR A 22 -3.78 9.72 1.83
N GLY A 23 -3.90 8.71 2.68
CA GLY A 23 -5.01 7.79 2.68
C GLY A 23 -4.98 6.74 1.58
N PHE A 24 -6.16 6.29 1.14
CA PHE A 24 -6.33 5.12 0.30
C PHE A 24 -5.72 5.25 -1.11
N PHE A 25 -5.49 6.45 -1.61
CA PHE A 25 -4.82 6.65 -2.91
C PHE A 25 -3.43 6.00 -3.00
N ALA A 26 -2.72 5.90 -1.87
CA ALA A 26 -1.44 5.20 -1.82
C ALA A 26 -1.56 3.68 -2.04
N ALA A 27 -2.75 3.12 -1.81
CA ALA A 27 -3.03 1.69 -1.91
C ALA A 27 -3.79 1.29 -3.20
N THR A 28 -4.12 2.25 -4.08
CA THR A 28 -4.89 1.98 -5.30
C THR A 28 -4.15 1.10 -6.31
N ALA A 29 -2.83 1.06 -6.26
CA ALA A 29 -2.01 0.13 -7.03
C ALA A 29 -2.34 -1.35 -6.75
N ASP A 30 -2.95 -1.67 -5.61
CA ASP A 30 -3.37 -3.04 -5.26
C ASP A 30 -4.36 -3.63 -6.28
N VAL A 31 -5.20 -2.80 -6.91
CA VAL A 31 -6.13 -3.21 -7.98
C VAL A 31 -5.40 -3.92 -9.11
N ALA A 32 -4.32 -3.30 -9.61
CA ALA A 32 -3.53 -3.86 -10.69
C ALA A 32 -2.73 -5.09 -10.24
N ARG A 33 -2.26 -5.12 -8.97
CA ARG A 33 -1.48 -6.24 -8.43
C ARG A 33 -2.27 -7.54 -8.36
N ILE A 34 -3.55 -7.49 -8.03
CA ILE A 34 -4.43 -8.68 -8.07
C ILE A 34 -4.53 -9.20 -9.50
N ALA A 35 -4.68 -8.30 -10.49
CA ALA A 35 -4.75 -8.69 -11.89
C ALA A 35 -3.42 -9.30 -12.39
N MET A 36 -2.27 -8.79 -11.93
CA MET A 36 -0.95 -9.36 -12.24
C MET A 36 -0.79 -10.80 -11.74
N THR A 37 -1.25 -11.07 -10.51
CA THR A 37 -1.02 -12.37 -9.86
C THR A 37 -1.97 -13.46 -10.33
N SER A 38 -3.18 -13.10 -10.73
CA SER A 38 -4.27 -14.06 -11.01
C SER A 38 -4.80 -14.00 -12.43
N GLY A 39 -4.15 -13.20 -13.30
CA GLY A 39 -4.57 -12.92 -14.67
C GLY A 39 -5.50 -11.70 -14.73
N ILE A 40 -5.31 -10.90 -15.79
CA ILE A 40 -5.95 -9.58 -15.97
C ILE A 40 -7.48 -9.72 -15.96
N GLN A 41 -8.02 -10.66 -16.75
CA GLN A 41 -9.46 -10.81 -16.90
C GLN A 41 -10.13 -11.24 -15.59
N ARG A 42 -9.57 -12.23 -14.89
CA ARG A 42 -10.11 -12.71 -13.60
C ARG A 42 -10.00 -11.64 -12.54
N GLY A 43 -8.83 -11.02 -12.41
CA GLY A 43 -8.57 -10.00 -11.41
C GLY A 43 -9.55 -8.83 -11.50
N PHE A 44 -9.75 -8.25 -12.69
CA PHE A 44 -10.68 -7.13 -12.85
C PHE A 44 -12.13 -7.52 -12.71
N LYS A 45 -12.57 -8.64 -13.32
CA LYS A 45 -13.97 -9.09 -13.23
C LYS A 45 -14.37 -9.36 -11.79
N THR A 46 -13.51 -10.04 -11.01
CA THR A 46 -13.79 -10.30 -9.60
C THR A 46 -13.91 -9.02 -8.78
N GLN A 47 -12.98 -8.10 -8.96
CA GLN A 47 -13.03 -6.82 -8.25
C GLN A 47 -14.30 -6.04 -8.61
N PHE A 48 -14.66 -6.00 -9.89
CA PHE A 48 -15.88 -5.33 -10.33
C PHE A 48 -17.15 -5.99 -9.78
N GLU A 49 -17.23 -7.34 -9.77
CA GLU A 49 -18.35 -8.05 -9.16
C GLU A 49 -18.47 -7.78 -7.67
N MET A 50 -17.34 -7.77 -6.94
CA MET A 50 -17.33 -7.47 -5.51
C MET A 50 -17.71 -6.02 -5.21
N TRP A 51 -17.28 -5.06 -6.05
CA TRP A 51 -17.71 -3.68 -5.97
C TRP A 51 -19.22 -3.55 -6.21
N SER A 52 -19.71 -4.19 -7.27
CA SER A 52 -21.13 -4.22 -7.58
C SER A 52 -21.95 -4.83 -6.44
N ASP A 53 -21.47 -5.94 -5.85
CA ASP A 53 -22.10 -6.59 -4.71
C ASP A 53 -22.15 -5.70 -3.46
N MET A 54 -21.10 -4.94 -3.23
CA MET A 54 -21.02 -4.00 -2.09
C MET A 54 -21.95 -2.78 -2.26
N LEU A 55 -22.09 -2.28 -3.50
CA LEU A 55 -22.90 -1.09 -3.80
C LEU A 55 -24.35 -1.40 -4.11
N SER A 56 -24.67 -2.64 -4.50
CA SER A 56 -26.00 -3.07 -4.90
C SER A 56 -26.85 -3.53 -3.71
N SER A 57 -28.14 -3.31 -3.80
CA SER A 57 -29.13 -3.91 -2.90
C SER A 57 -29.33 -5.42 -3.16
N LYS A 58 -28.97 -5.92 -4.34
CA LYS A 58 -28.98 -7.34 -4.70
C LYS A 58 -27.60 -7.93 -4.41
N LYS A 59 -27.40 -8.40 -3.22
CA LYS A 59 -26.12 -8.97 -2.77
C LYS A 59 -25.95 -10.37 -3.33
N THR A 60 -24.97 -10.57 -4.21
CA THR A 60 -24.56 -11.90 -4.68
C THR A 60 -23.85 -12.70 -3.58
N GLY A 61 -23.42 -12.04 -2.53
CA GLY A 61 -22.72 -12.66 -1.40
C GLY A 61 -21.23 -12.94 -1.66
N ILE A 62 -20.72 -12.63 -2.86
CA ILE A 62 -19.32 -12.91 -3.22
C ILE A 62 -18.33 -12.16 -2.32
N PHE A 63 -18.63 -10.90 -1.95
CA PHE A 63 -17.81 -10.14 -1.03
C PHE A 63 -17.81 -10.77 0.36
N LYS A 64 -19.00 -11.14 0.88
CA LYS A 64 -19.14 -11.78 2.19
C LYS A 64 -18.46 -13.16 2.22
N ALA A 65 -18.61 -13.94 1.15
CA ALA A 65 -17.98 -15.25 1.03
C ALA A 65 -16.46 -15.13 0.95
N GLY A 66 -15.92 -14.23 0.13
CA GLY A 66 -14.49 -13.96 0.04
C GLY A 66 -13.89 -13.46 1.34
N LYS A 67 -14.62 -12.61 2.07
CA LYS A 67 -14.23 -12.17 3.41
C LYS A 67 -14.20 -13.33 4.40
N LYS A 68 -15.24 -14.18 4.41
CA LYS A 68 -15.31 -15.37 5.29
C LYS A 68 -14.17 -16.35 4.96
N GLU A 69 -13.90 -16.60 3.70
CA GLU A 69 -12.80 -17.47 3.27
C GLU A 69 -11.44 -16.88 3.70
N ALA A 70 -11.21 -15.60 3.46
CA ALA A 70 -10.01 -14.93 3.95
C ALA A 70 -9.87 -15.00 5.48
N GLN A 71 -10.96 -14.86 6.22
CA GLN A 71 -10.99 -14.93 7.68
C GLN A 71 -10.81 -16.35 8.22
N SER A 72 -11.28 -17.40 7.53
CA SER A 72 -11.14 -18.77 7.99
C SER A 72 -9.68 -19.25 8.06
N PHE A 73 -8.78 -18.64 7.28
CA PHE A 73 -7.34 -18.91 7.32
C PHE A 73 -6.55 -17.91 8.14
N ALA A 74 -7.20 -16.90 8.60
CA ALA A 74 -6.60 -15.83 9.33
C ALA A 74 -7.41 -15.53 10.59
N GLU A 75 -7.20 -16.31 11.64
CA GLU A 75 -7.36 -15.77 12.99
C GLU A 75 -6.57 -14.46 13.15
N ALA A 76 -5.69 -14.19 12.17
CA ALA A 76 -4.84 -13.01 12.05
C ALA A 76 -5.31 -11.96 11.05
N VAL A 77 -6.39 -12.11 10.25
CA VAL A 77 -6.75 -11.09 9.23
C VAL A 77 -7.24 -9.79 9.87
N ASP A 78 -7.97 -9.84 10.97
CA ASP A 78 -8.32 -8.62 11.70
C ASP A 78 -7.09 -7.99 12.37
N MET A 79 -6.15 -8.80 12.87
CA MET A 79 -4.83 -8.34 13.31
C MET A 79 -4.02 -7.75 12.15
N VAL A 80 -4.08 -8.35 10.96
CA VAL A 80 -3.28 -7.95 9.80
C VAL A 80 -3.85 -6.72 9.08
N THR A 81 -5.17 -6.54 9.04
CA THR A 81 -5.77 -5.32 8.45
C THR A 81 -5.49 -4.08 9.30
N GLY A 82 -5.58 -4.19 10.62
CA GLY A 82 -5.14 -3.15 11.54
C GLY A 82 -3.62 -2.93 11.50
N GLN A 83 -2.84 -4.00 11.40
CA GLN A 83 -1.38 -3.94 11.33
C GLN A 83 -0.86 -3.28 10.05
N ARG A 84 -1.49 -3.47 8.87
CA ARG A 84 -1.03 -2.81 7.64
C ARG A 84 -1.04 -1.30 7.74
N ALA A 85 -2.10 -0.73 8.31
CA ALA A 85 -2.20 0.69 8.53
C ALA A 85 -1.14 1.20 9.52
N MET A 86 -0.90 0.46 10.61
CA MET A 86 0.16 0.77 11.58
C MET A 86 1.56 0.63 10.97
N LEU A 87 1.78 -0.40 10.15
CA LEU A 87 3.05 -0.64 9.47
C LEU A 87 3.35 0.43 8.40
N PHE A 88 2.31 0.95 7.73
CA PHE A 88 2.45 2.07 6.80
C PHE A 88 2.97 3.34 7.48
N SER A 89 2.53 3.58 8.70
CA SER A 89 2.92 4.77 9.47
C SER A 89 4.18 4.59 10.30
N ASP A 90 4.76 3.39 10.31
CA ASP A 90 5.87 3.03 11.20
C ASP A 90 5.58 3.30 12.69
N ILE A 91 4.30 3.29 13.05
CA ILE A 91 3.87 3.37 14.43
C ILE A 91 4.16 1.99 15.04
N GLY A 92 5.16 1.95 15.89
CA GLY A 92 5.54 0.74 16.60
C GLY A 92 4.44 0.28 17.57
N ASP A 93 4.74 -0.76 18.26
CA ASP A 93 3.90 -1.49 19.18
C ASP A 93 2.96 -0.61 20.02
N MET A 94 1.65 -0.75 19.84
CA MET A 94 0.64 -0.03 20.65
C MET A 94 0.76 -0.36 22.15
N PHE A 95 1.38 -1.48 22.48
CA PHE A 95 1.56 -1.93 23.87
C PHE A 95 2.74 -1.25 24.58
N GLY A 96 3.59 -0.51 23.84
CA GLY A 96 4.73 0.23 24.38
C GLY A 96 4.46 1.69 24.76
N MET A 97 3.21 2.14 24.73
CA MET A 97 2.85 3.53 25.02
C MET A 97 3.01 3.83 26.52
N THR A 98 3.94 4.72 26.84
CA THR A 98 4.34 5.00 28.23
C THR A 98 3.82 6.33 28.77
N SER A 99 3.20 7.17 27.92
CA SER A 99 2.64 8.46 28.33
C SER A 99 1.19 8.67 27.85
N LYS A 100 0.42 9.49 28.58
CA LYS A 100 -0.95 9.84 28.19
C LYS A 100 -1.01 10.52 26.80
N ILE A 101 -0.06 11.40 26.50
CA ILE A 101 0.02 12.12 25.22
C ILE A 101 0.30 11.12 24.07
N GLU A 102 1.26 10.22 24.25
CA GLU A 102 1.56 9.17 23.29
C GLU A 102 0.34 8.28 23.03
N GLY A 103 -0.37 7.89 24.09
CA GLY A 103 -1.60 7.11 24.00
C GLY A 103 -2.73 7.83 23.26
N MET A 104 -2.92 9.13 23.52
CA MET A 104 -3.92 9.94 22.79
C MET A 104 -3.57 10.07 21.31
N MET A 105 -2.33 10.38 20.99
CA MET A 105 -1.87 10.49 19.60
C MET A 105 -1.96 9.16 18.87
N GLY A 106 -1.62 8.05 19.52
CA GLY A 106 -1.75 6.71 18.96
C GLY A 106 -3.21 6.34 18.68
N LYS A 107 -4.13 6.65 19.59
CA LYS A 107 -5.59 6.47 19.36
C LYS A 107 -6.09 7.32 18.20
N ALA A 108 -5.68 8.59 18.12
CA ALA A 108 -6.04 9.47 17.02
C ALA A 108 -5.48 8.99 15.67
N ALA A 109 -4.23 8.52 15.63
CA ALA A 109 -3.64 7.94 14.43
C ALA A 109 -4.39 6.67 14.00
N ASN A 110 -4.72 5.79 14.94
CA ASN A 110 -5.51 4.60 14.65
C ASN A 110 -6.92 4.95 14.15
N PHE A 111 -7.58 5.91 14.78
CA PHE A 111 -8.88 6.43 14.32
C PHE A 111 -8.80 6.97 12.89
N ASN A 112 -7.73 7.69 12.57
CA ASN A 112 -7.47 8.14 11.20
C ASN A 112 -7.42 6.98 10.21
N PHE A 113 -6.65 5.93 10.51
CA PHE A 113 -6.52 4.77 9.63
C PHE A 113 -7.82 3.98 9.46
N MET A 114 -8.54 3.80 10.55
CA MET A 114 -9.76 2.99 10.53
C MET A 114 -10.93 3.69 9.85
N TYR A 115 -11.09 5.00 10.06
CA TYR A 115 -12.33 5.69 9.74
C TYR A 115 -12.15 6.90 8.82
N VAL A 116 -11.08 7.68 8.97
CA VAL A 116 -10.94 8.96 8.26
C VAL A 116 -10.33 8.77 6.87
N ASN A 117 -9.19 8.10 6.77
CA ASN A 117 -8.52 7.92 5.48
C ASN A 117 -8.98 6.69 4.68
N LEU A 118 -9.92 5.90 5.22
CA LEU A 118 -10.55 4.73 4.60
C LEU A 118 -9.57 3.58 4.24
N MET A 119 -8.31 3.65 4.68
CA MET A 119 -7.28 2.68 4.30
C MET A 119 -7.57 1.27 4.80
N SER A 120 -8.10 1.14 6.02
CA SER A 120 -8.45 -0.18 6.57
C SER A 120 -9.56 -0.85 5.76
N ARG A 121 -10.63 -0.10 5.42
CA ARG A 121 -11.74 -0.61 4.59
C ARG A 121 -11.28 -0.98 3.19
N TRP A 122 -10.43 -0.15 2.59
CA TRP A 122 -9.82 -0.46 1.30
C TRP A 122 -8.98 -1.74 1.36
N THR A 123 -8.14 -1.87 2.38
CA THR A 123 -7.30 -3.06 2.56
C THR A 123 -8.13 -4.32 2.76
N GLU A 124 -9.20 -4.25 3.56
CA GLU A 124 -10.14 -5.36 3.76
C GLU A 124 -10.79 -5.79 2.44
N PHE A 125 -11.28 -4.83 1.65
CA PHE A 125 -11.83 -5.09 0.33
C PHE A 125 -10.81 -5.74 -0.60
N MET A 126 -9.61 -5.19 -0.71
CA MET A 126 -8.57 -5.69 -1.60
C MET A 126 -8.06 -7.08 -1.20
N LYS A 127 -7.92 -7.35 0.11
CA LYS A 127 -7.57 -8.70 0.59
C LYS A 127 -8.67 -9.72 0.34
N SER A 128 -9.93 -9.33 0.49
CA SER A 128 -11.07 -10.20 0.16
C SER A 128 -11.12 -10.51 -1.34
N ALA A 129 -10.87 -9.52 -2.19
CA ALA A 129 -10.81 -9.71 -3.64
C ALA A 129 -9.59 -10.58 -4.04
N ALA A 130 -8.45 -10.38 -3.41
CA ALA A 130 -7.26 -11.21 -3.61
C ALA A 130 -7.51 -12.66 -3.16
N SER A 131 -8.19 -12.87 -2.03
CA SER A 131 -8.54 -14.21 -1.54
C SER A 131 -9.37 -14.99 -2.56
N VAL A 132 -10.42 -14.40 -3.10
CA VAL A 132 -11.26 -15.05 -4.12
C VAL A 132 -10.47 -15.34 -5.40
N THR A 133 -9.70 -14.37 -5.88
CA THR A 133 -8.99 -14.47 -7.17
C THR A 133 -7.80 -15.43 -7.10
N ILE A 134 -6.97 -15.30 -6.06
CA ILE A 134 -5.79 -16.15 -5.86
C ILE A 134 -6.21 -17.56 -5.46
N GLY A 135 -7.21 -17.68 -4.58
CA GLY A 135 -7.78 -18.96 -4.20
C GLY A 135 -8.30 -19.72 -5.43
N SER A 136 -9.05 -19.05 -6.29
CA SER A 136 -9.52 -19.64 -7.55
C SER A 136 -8.38 -20.12 -8.44
N ARG A 137 -7.28 -19.36 -8.54
CA ARG A 137 -6.09 -19.77 -9.29
C ARG A 137 -5.45 -21.01 -8.68
N ILE A 138 -5.22 -21.03 -7.37
CA ILE A 138 -4.60 -22.17 -6.68
C ILE A 138 -5.46 -23.44 -6.87
N LEU A 139 -6.79 -23.34 -6.75
CA LEU A 139 -7.71 -24.46 -6.97
C LEU A 139 -7.64 -24.96 -8.41
N GLU A 140 -7.73 -24.08 -9.39
CA GLU A 140 -7.65 -24.42 -10.81
C GLU A 140 -6.32 -25.09 -11.16
N ASP A 141 -5.20 -24.53 -10.69
CA ASP A 141 -3.87 -25.07 -10.92
C ASP A 141 -3.70 -26.44 -10.21
N SER A 142 -4.25 -26.61 -9.01
CA SER A 142 -4.24 -27.92 -8.30
C SER A 142 -5.02 -28.99 -9.07
N VAL A 143 -6.20 -28.66 -9.59
CA VAL A 143 -7.01 -29.58 -10.44
C VAL A 143 -6.25 -29.94 -11.71
N LYS A 144 -5.63 -28.95 -12.39
CA LYS A 144 -4.84 -29.18 -13.61
C LYS A 144 -3.60 -30.04 -13.34
N TRP A 145 -2.94 -29.84 -12.19
CA TRP A 145 -1.79 -30.63 -11.80
C TRP A 145 -2.16 -32.08 -11.54
N GLY A 146 -3.25 -32.29 -10.78
CA GLY A 146 -3.78 -33.63 -10.54
C GLY A 146 -4.10 -34.40 -11.83
N LYS A 147 -4.51 -33.69 -12.90
CA LYS A 147 -4.78 -34.22 -14.23
C LYS A 147 -3.54 -34.30 -15.16
N GLY A 148 -2.37 -33.84 -14.70
CA GLY A 148 -1.15 -33.82 -15.50
C GLY A 148 -1.12 -32.77 -16.61
N THR A 149 -2.02 -31.79 -16.61
CA THR A 149 -2.16 -30.78 -17.67
C THR A 149 -1.63 -29.39 -17.27
N LEU A 150 -1.06 -29.26 -16.07
CA LEU A 150 -0.52 -28.00 -15.57
C LEU A 150 0.84 -27.70 -16.22
N ALA A 151 1.02 -26.46 -16.69
CA ALA A 151 2.29 -25.99 -17.23
C ALA A 151 3.38 -25.96 -16.12
N ASP A 152 4.63 -26.29 -16.47
CA ASP A 152 5.74 -26.40 -15.51
C ASP A 152 6.00 -25.12 -14.73
N LYS A 153 5.82 -23.95 -15.33
CA LYS A 153 5.87 -22.64 -14.67
C LYS A 153 4.89 -22.56 -13.48
N ASN A 154 3.65 -23.01 -13.66
CA ASN A 154 2.64 -22.98 -12.61
C ASN A 154 2.87 -24.05 -11.56
N LYS A 155 3.43 -25.22 -11.94
CA LYS A 155 3.91 -26.24 -10.97
C LYS A 155 4.98 -25.63 -10.05
N THR A 156 5.95 -24.91 -10.62
CA THR A 156 6.99 -24.22 -9.84
C THR A 156 6.38 -23.16 -8.90
N LYS A 157 5.39 -22.41 -9.35
CA LYS A 157 4.68 -21.43 -8.49
C LYS A 157 3.95 -22.08 -7.33
N LEU A 158 3.24 -23.18 -7.56
CA LEU A 158 2.56 -23.92 -6.49
C LEU A 158 3.56 -24.57 -5.51
N ALA A 159 4.62 -25.19 -6.03
CA ALA A 159 5.69 -25.79 -5.24
C ALA A 159 6.38 -24.73 -4.35
N ALA A 160 6.66 -23.55 -4.88
CA ALA A 160 7.19 -22.41 -4.12
C ALA A 160 6.26 -21.97 -2.99
N SER A 161 4.96 -22.25 -3.07
CA SER A 161 3.97 -21.99 -2.02
C SER A 161 3.68 -23.21 -1.13
N GLY A 162 4.48 -24.28 -1.28
CA GLY A 162 4.40 -25.48 -0.44
C GLY A 162 3.37 -26.51 -0.92
N ILE A 163 2.89 -26.39 -2.16
CA ILE A 163 1.95 -27.36 -2.77
C ILE A 163 2.70 -28.15 -3.81
N ASP A 164 3.04 -29.40 -3.53
CA ASP A 164 3.56 -30.39 -4.49
C ASP A 164 2.40 -31.11 -5.21
N GLU A 165 2.72 -32.05 -6.09
CA GLU A 165 1.73 -32.80 -6.86
C GLU A 165 0.79 -33.61 -5.98
N ALA A 166 1.31 -34.24 -4.93
CA ALA A 166 0.52 -35.07 -4.02
C ALA A 166 -0.48 -34.19 -3.25
N MET A 167 -0.02 -33.03 -2.76
CA MET A 167 -0.86 -32.05 -2.08
C MET A 167 -1.87 -31.41 -3.03
N ALA A 168 -1.48 -31.11 -4.27
CA ALA A 168 -2.39 -30.59 -5.29
C ALA A 168 -3.55 -31.55 -5.57
N LYS A 169 -3.28 -32.87 -5.64
CA LYS A 169 -4.33 -33.90 -5.77
C LYS A 169 -5.28 -33.92 -4.58
N LYS A 170 -4.80 -33.77 -3.37
CA LYS A 170 -5.63 -33.71 -2.16
C LYS A 170 -6.52 -32.44 -2.15
N ILE A 171 -5.94 -31.27 -2.46
CA ILE A 171 -6.66 -30.00 -2.59
C ILE A 171 -7.75 -30.12 -3.66
N ALA A 172 -7.44 -30.70 -4.82
CA ALA A 172 -8.41 -30.91 -5.90
C ALA A 172 -9.55 -31.83 -5.44
N SER A 173 -9.25 -32.91 -4.70
CA SER A 173 -10.28 -33.84 -4.17
C SER A 173 -11.21 -33.14 -3.17
N GLU A 174 -10.69 -32.35 -2.25
CA GLU A 174 -11.52 -31.58 -1.30
C GLU A 174 -12.36 -30.52 -2.02
N PHE A 175 -11.79 -29.86 -3.03
CA PHE A 175 -12.52 -28.89 -3.85
C PHE A 175 -13.64 -29.55 -4.66
N ASP A 176 -13.42 -30.73 -5.23
CA ASP A 176 -14.47 -31.47 -5.97
C ASP A 176 -15.65 -31.87 -5.09
N LYS A 177 -15.42 -32.12 -3.78
CA LYS A 177 -16.48 -32.49 -2.82
C LYS A 177 -17.23 -31.28 -2.27
N HIS A 178 -16.52 -30.20 -1.94
CA HIS A 178 -17.04 -29.10 -1.11
C HIS A 178 -17.04 -27.76 -1.83
N GLY A 179 -16.28 -27.64 -2.93
CA GLY A 179 -16.10 -26.36 -3.64
C GLY A 179 -17.33 -25.91 -4.39
N THR A 180 -17.46 -24.60 -4.55
CA THR A 180 -18.51 -23.96 -5.35
C THR A 180 -17.92 -23.24 -6.55
N LYS A 181 -18.49 -23.49 -7.74
CA LYS A 181 -18.15 -22.76 -8.97
C LYS A 181 -18.99 -21.49 -9.06
N LEU A 182 -18.33 -20.37 -9.17
CA LEU A 182 -18.94 -19.07 -9.46
C LEU A 182 -18.77 -18.74 -10.95
N LYS A 183 -19.35 -17.65 -11.39
CA LYS A 183 -19.31 -17.25 -12.81
C LYS A 183 -17.87 -17.11 -13.37
N TYR A 184 -16.96 -16.57 -12.59
CA TYR A 184 -15.56 -16.34 -12.99
C TYR A 184 -14.55 -16.90 -12.00
N ASN A 185 -15.01 -17.41 -10.87
CA ASN A 185 -14.18 -17.80 -9.73
C ASN A 185 -14.62 -19.13 -9.14
N PHE A 186 -13.83 -19.61 -8.20
CA PHE A 186 -14.12 -20.79 -7.38
C PHE A 186 -14.05 -20.39 -5.90
N MET A 187 -14.95 -20.97 -5.12
CA MET A 187 -14.88 -20.87 -3.65
C MET A 187 -14.47 -22.22 -3.09
N ALA A 188 -13.46 -22.26 -2.27
CA ALA A 188 -12.93 -23.49 -1.72
C ALA A 188 -13.84 -24.10 -0.66
N ASN A 189 -14.58 -23.27 0.10
CA ASN A 189 -15.40 -23.68 1.26
C ASN A 189 -14.62 -24.52 2.27
N THR A 190 -13.44 -24.07 2.60
CA THR A 190 -12.46 -24.80 3.41
C THR A 190 -12.92 -25.15 4.82
N ALA A 191 -13.99 -24.51 5.30
CA ALA A 191 -14.62 -24.90 6.56
C ALA A 191 -15.20 -26.32 6.53
N GLU A 192 -15.53 -26.83 5.33
CA GLU A 192 -16.14 -28.14 5.09
C GLU A 192 -15.10 -29.21 4.73
N TRP A 193 -13.82 -28.84 4.54
CA TRP A 193 -12.77 -29.79 4.18
C TRP A 193 -12.44 -30.74 5.30
N THR A 194 -12.24 -32.01 4.94
CA THR A 194 -11.95 -33.10 5.86
C THR A 194 -10.46 -33.43 5.96
N ASP A 195 -9.66 -33.15 4.93
CA ASP A 195 -8.19 -33.28 4.97
C ASP A 195 -7.55 -32.00 5.55
N ASP A 196 -7.18 -32.05 6.83
CA ASP A 196 -6.55 -30.93 7.53
C ASP A 196 -5.21 -30.51 6.89
N ALA A 197 -4.45 -31.47 6.34
CA ALA A 197 -3.20 -31.15 5.68
C ALA A 197 -3.42 -30.37 4.38
N ALA A 198 -4.43 -30.76 3.59
CA ALA A 198 -4.83 -30.03 2.38
C ALA A 198 -5.35 -28.62 2.73
N LYS A 199 -6.14 -28.52 3.79
CA LYS A 199 -6.67 -27.23 4.29
C LYS A 199 -5.55 -26.30 4.72
N GLN A 200 -4.59 -26.78 5.51
CA GLN A 200 -3.45 -25.98 5.96
C GLN A 200 -2.53 -25.57 4.81
N ALA A 201 -2.24 -26.48 3.87
CA ALA A 201 -1.40 -26.19 2.71
C ALA A 201 -2.06 -25.14 1.82
N PHE A 202 -3.35 -25.28 1.51
CA PHE A 202 -4.11 -24.28 0.74
C PHE A 202 -4.13 -22.93 1.44
N GLY A 203 -4.45 -22.89 2.74
CA GLY A 203 -4.50 -21.66 3.53
C GLY A 203 -3.16 -20.95 3.62
N SER A 204 -2.08 -21.71 3.81
CA SER A 204 -0.72 -21.16 3.86
C SER A 204 -0.29 -20.57 2.52
N ALA A 205 -0.55 -21.27 1.41
CA ALA A 205 -0.28 -20.80 0.07
C ALA A 205 -1.10 -19.53 -0.27
N LEU A 206 -2.39 -19.55 0.07
CA LEU A 206 -3.30 -18.43 -0.11
C LEU A 206 -2.83 -17.18 0.66
N ASN A 207 -2.53 -17.33 1.95
CA ASN A 207 -2.03 -16.23 2.79
C ASN A 207 -0.70 -15.67 2.29
N LYS A 208 0.23 -16.54 1.90
CA LYS A 208 1.51 -16.12 1.32
C LYS A 208 1.30 -15.25 0.10
N ASP A 209 0.50 -15.71 -0.87
CA ASP A 209 0.28 -15.03 -2.13
C ASP A 209 -0.55 -13.75 -1.97
N ILE A 210 -1.53 -13.71 -1.05
CA ILE A 210 -2.26 -12.49 -0.68
C ILE A 210 -1.29 -11.44 -0.11
N ASN A 211 -0.44 -11.82 0.83
CA ASN A 211 0.50 -10.89 1.48
C ASN A 211 1.60 -10.38 0.54
N ILE A 212 1.93 -11.13 -0.51
CA ILE A 212 2.82 -10.68 -1.58
C ILE A 212 2.09 -9.72 -2.49
N THR A 213 0.87 -10.04 -2.91
CA THR A 213 0.06 -9.25 -3.85
C THR A 213 -0.39 -7.94 -3.21
N ILE A 214 -0.99 -8.03 -2.03
CA ILE A 214 -1.37 -6.86 -1.23
C ILE A 214 -0.24 -6.60 -0.25
N VAL A 215 0.82 -5.94 -0.73
CA VAL A 215 2.07 -5.76 0.03
C VAL A 215 1.77 -5.35 1.47
N THR A 216 2.03 -6.28 2.38
CA THR A 216 1.89 -6.05 3.82
C THR A 216 3.28 -6.27 4.43
N PRO A 217 4.01 -5.19 4.79
CA PRO A 217 5.32 -5.33 5.40
C PRO A 217 5.26 -6.22 6.64
N GLY A 218 6.16 -7.18 6.74
CA GLY A 218 6.29 -8.04 7.91
C GLY A 218 7.54 -7.68 8.73
N LYS A 219 7.73 -8.35 9.85
CA LYS A 219 8.95 -8.17 10.66
C LYS A 219 10.23 -8.48 9.88
N GLY A 220 10.19 -9.48 8.99
CA GLY A 220 11.31 -9.87 8.13
C GLY A 220 11.65 -8.87 7.03
N ASP A 221 10.72 -7.99 6.65
CA ASP A 221 10.96 -6.95 5.64
C ASP A 221 11.57 -5.67 6.23
N THR A 222 11.75 -5.64 7.55
CA THR A 222 12.27 -4.46 8.25
C THR A 222 13.76 -4.62 8.48
N PRO A 223 14.62 -3.77 7.89
CA PRO A 223 16.05 -3.80 8.16
C PRO A 223 16.35 -3.58 9.66
N LEU A 224 17.39 -4.23 10.18
CA LEU A 224 17.72 -4.19 11.59
C LEU A 224 17.95 -2.76 12.15
N PHE A 225 18.48 -1.86 11.32
CA PHE A 225 18.71 -0.48 11.75
C PHE A 225 17.40 0.28 12.07
N MET A 226 16.27 -0.14 11.53
CA MET A 226 14.96 0.47 11.81
C MET A 226 14.41 0.11 13.21
N ASN A 227 15.06 -0.80 13.92
CA ASN A 227 14.76 -1.06 15.33
C ASN A 227 15.23 0.07 16.25
N TYR A 228 16.12 0.95 15.79
CA TYR A 228 16.53 2.14 16.53
C TYR A 228 15.54 3.27 16.30
N GLU A 229 15.08 3.90 17.39
CA GLU A 229 14.04 4.95 17.35
C GLU A 229 14.38 6.10 16.39
N LEU A 230 15.63 6.58 16.42
CA LEU A 230 16.08 7.66 15.54
C LEU A 230 16.00 7.24 14.06
N ALA A 231 16.57 6.08 13.73
CA ALA A 231 16.57 5.58 12.37
C ALA A 231 15.14 5.34 11.85
N SER A 232 14.28 4.72 12.67
CA SER A 232 12.88 4.49 12.30
C SER A 232 12.08 5.79 12.14
N THR A 233 12.48 6.88 12.82
CA THR A 233 11.84 8.19 12.66
C THR A 233 12.25 8.87 11.34
N ILE A 234 13.51 8.71 10.93
CA ILE A 234 14.03 9.22 9.65
C ILE A 234 13.39 8.50 8.47
N VAL A 235 13.32 7.17 8.52
CA VAL A 235 12.79 6.35 7.43
C VAL A 235 11.30 6.02 7.57
N GLN A 236 10.58 6.76 8.39
CA GLN A 236 9.14 6.58 8.56
C GLN A 236 8.42 6.60 7.20
N PHE A 237 7.44 5.71 7.00
CA PHE A 237 6.72 5.44 5.75
C PHE A 237 7.52 4.70 4.66
N LYS A 238 8.81 4.39 4.86
CA LYS A 238 9.66 3.71 3.87
C LYS A 238 9.57 2.18 3.92
N LYS A 239 9.04 1.59 4.98
CA LYS A 239 8.88 0.12 5.09
C LYS A 239 8.10 -0.47 3.94
N PHE A 240 7.04 0.24 3.50
CA PHE A 240 6.26 -0.20 2.35
C PHE A 240 7.10 -0.24 1.07
N ALA A 241 7.89 0.80 0.79
CA ALA A 241 8.76 0.85 -0.38
C ALA A 241 9.81 -0.27 -0.36
N MET A 242 10.38 -0.56 0.82
CA MET A 242 11.33 -1.67 1.01
C MET A 242 10.67 -3.03 0.77
N ALA A 243 9.51 -3.28 1.35
CA ALA A 243 8.77 -4.52 1.14
C ALA A 243 8.31 -4.68 -0.32
N ALA A 244 7.87 -3.60 -0.97
CA ALA A 244 7.51 -3.61 -2.38
C ALA A 244 8.71 -3.95 -3.28
N THR A 245 9.90 -3.42 -2.97
CA THR A 245 11.13 -3.77 -3.70
C THR A 245 11.42 -5.25 -3.65
N GLN A 246 11.38 -5.85 -2.45
CA GLN A 246 11.69 -7.26 -2.27
C GLN A 246 10.62 -8.17 -2.89
N ARG A 247 9.36 -7.87 -2.65
CA ARG A 247 8.24 -8.76 -3.00
C ARG A 247 7.75 -8.60 -4.43
N MET A 248 7.94 -7.44 -5.03
CA MET A 248 7.48 -7.17 -6.40
C MET A 248 8.63 -7.09 -7.38
N LEU A 249 9.55 -6.13 -7.19
CA LEU A 249 10.57 -5.86 -8.19
C LEU A 249 11.56 -7.02 -8.31
N LEU A 250 12.20 -7.43 -7.20
CA LEU A 250 13.19 -8.50 -7.23
C LEU A 250 12.59 -9.84 -7.66
N ARG A 251 11.42 -10.19 -7.14
CA ARG A 251 10.70 -11.41 -7.53
C ARG A 251 10.33 -11.39 -9.02
N GLY A 252 9.75 -10.29 -9.50
CA GLY A 252 9.37 -10.16 -10.91
C GLY A 252 10.56 -10.25 -11.85
N MET A 253 11.70 -9.68 -11.48
CA MET A 253 12.94 -9.79 -12.24
C MET A 253 13.51 -11.23 -12.24
N GLN A 254 13.32 -11.97 -11.15
CA GLN A 254 13.75 -13.38 -11.05
C GLN A 254 12.85 -14.31 -11.87
N GLU A 255 11.55 -14.09 -11.84
CA GLU A 255 10.58 -14.91 -12.58
C GLU A 255 10.64 -14.68 -14.09
N LYS A 256 11.19 -13.54 -14.57
CA LYS A 256 11.32 -13.14 -15.98
C LYS A 256 10.05 -13.39 -16.79
N ASP A 257 8.91 -13.03 -16.19
CA ASP A 257 7.60 -13.43 -16.67
C ASP A 257 6.95 -12.32 -17.51
N MET A 258 6.33 -12.70 -18.62
CA MET A 258 5.48 -11.78 -19.41
C MET A 258 4.31 -11.22 -18.57
N ASP A 259 3.79 -12.00 -17.62
CA ASP A 259 2.77 -11.54 -16.70
C ASP A 259 3.27 -10.38 -15.82
N PHE A 260 4.54 -10.43 -15.42
CA PHE A 260 5.19 -9.31 -14.70
C PHE A 260 5.31 -8.07 -15.58
N LEU A 261 5.70 -8.22 -16.85
CA LEU A 261 5.81 -7.09 -17.77
C LEU A 261 4.44 -6.44 -18.02
N PHE A 262 3.43 -7.23 -18.39
CA PHE A 262 2.07 -6.73 -18.59
C PHE A 262 1.49 -6.13 -17.32
N GLY A 263 1.73 -6.75 -16.18
CA GLY A 263 1.33 -6.23 -14.90
C GLY A 263 2.01 -4.92 -14.53
N SER A 264 3.27 -4.74 -14.88
CA SER A 264 3.99 -3.48 -14.69
C SER A 264 3.41 -2.35 -15.53
N ILE A 265 3.07 -2.63 -16.79
CA ILE A 265 2.36 -1.68 -17.67
C ILE A 265 1.00 -1.32 -17.08
N LEU A 266 0.27 -2.30 -16.56
CA LEU A 266 -1.02 -2.10 -15.92
C LEU A 266 -0.92 -1.27 -14.64
N LEU A 267 0.11 -1.51 -13.82
CA LEU A 267 0.41 -0.72 -12.63
C LEU A 267 0.73 0.74 -12.98
N MET A 268 1.50 0.96 -14.03
CA MET A 268 1.77 2.32 -14.52
C MET A 268 0.48 2.99 -15.04
N GLY A 269 -0.34 2.26 -15.79
CA GLY A 269 -1.64 2.76 -16.27
C GLY A 269 -2.58 3.13 -15.13
N THR A 270 -2.67 2.30 -14.09
CA THR A 270 -3.43 2.62 -12.86
C THR A 270 -2.83 3.81 -12.12
N GLY A 271 -1.51 3.91 -12.06
CA GLY A 271 -0.81 5.06 -11.47
C GLY A 271 -1.15 6.37 -12.19
N MET A 272 -1.18 6.36 -13.53
CA MET A 272 -1.59 7.53 -14.33
C MET A 272 -3.06 7.90 -14.09
N LEU A 273 -3.96 6.91 -14.06
CA LEU A 273 -5.38 7.14 -13.82
C LEU A 273 -5.62 7.74 -12.44
N VAL A 274 -4.95 7.21 -11.42
CA VAL A 274 -5.03 7.73 -10.06
C VAL A 274 -4.48 9.16 -9.99
N ASP A 275 -3.38 9.43 -10.68
CA ASP A 275 -2.79 10.77 -10.73
C ASP A 275 -3.72 11.78 -11.41
N ALA A 276 -4.36 11.37 -12.49
CA ALA A 276 -5.37 12.18 -13.19
C ALA A 276 -6.58 12.48 -12.29
N VAL A 277 -7.18 11.44 -11.68
CA VAL A 277 -8.33 11.61 -10.77
C VAL A 277 -7.98 12.49 -9.57
N TYR A 278 -6.81 12.26 -8.97
CA TYR A 278 -6.35 13.05 -7.82
C TYR A 278 -6.10 14.52 -8.19
N SER A 279 -5.59 14.76 -9.40
CA SER A 279 -5.39 16.12 -9.91
C SER A 279 -6.71 16.84 -10.17
N GLU A 280 -7.70 16.15 -10.73
CA GLU A 280 -9.05 16.69 -10.91
C GLU A 280 -9.71 17.01 -9.57
N LEU A 281 -9.64 16.09 -8.60
CA LEU A 281 -10.21 16.29 -7.26
C LEU A 281 -9.57 17.48 -6.51
N ARG A 282 -8.31 17.78 -6.78
CA ARG A 282 -7.57 18.92 -6.21
C ARG A 282 -7.63 20.18 -7.07
N PHE A 283 -8.42 20.17 -8.15
CA PHE A 283 -8.47 21.29 -9.10
C PHE A 283 -7.08 21.73 -9.62
N ASN A 284 -6.17 20.75 -9.76
CA ASN A 284 -4.82 21.02 -10.24
C ASN A 284 -4.80 21.19 -11.76
N LYS A 285 -4.91 22.41 -12.23
CA LYS A 285 -4.91 22.78 -13.66
C LYS A 285 -3.60 22.47 -14.38
N ASP A 286 -2.53 22.20 -13.66
CA ASP A 286 -1.21 21.95 -14.26
C ASP A 286 -1.04 20.51 -14.77
N TYR A 287 -1.84 19.56 -14.33
CA TYR A 287 -1.78 18.17 -14.83
C TYR A 287 -2.01 18.08 -16.33
N GLY A 288 -2.94 18.87 -16.87
CA GLY A 288 -3.19 18.93 -18.31
C GLY A 288 -2.00 19.42 -19.14
N LYS A 289 -1.13 20.25 -18.54
CA LYS A 289 0.06 20.84 -19.18
C LYS A 289 1.30 19.97 -19.10
N MET A 290 1.29 18.92 -18.25
CA MET A 290 2.43 18.02 -18.08
C MET A 290 2.70 17.25 -19.37
N SER A 291 3.99 17.04 -19.68
CA SER A 291 4.43 16.18 -20.78
C SER A 291 4.01 14.72 -20.54
N LEU A 292 3.95 13.93 -21.60
CA LEU A 292 3.69 12.48 -21.45
C LEU A 292 4.78 11.82 -20.61
N THR A 293 6.04 12.21 -20.81
CA THR A 293 7.19 11.72 -20.04
C THR A 293 7.03 12.02 -18.56
N GLU A 294 6.64 13.23 -18.20
CA GLU A 294 6.39 13.63 -16.82
C GLU A 294 5.26 12.82 -16.19
N LYS A 295 4.14 12.62 -16.91
CA LYS A 295 3.03 11.78 -16.46
C LYS A 295 3.44 10.34 -16.23
N LEU A 296 4.25 9.76 -17.13
CA LEU A 296 4.78 8.40 -16.98
C LEU A 296 5.73 8.27 -15.79
N LEU A 297 6.60 9.25 -15.57
CA LEU A 297 7.50 9.27 -14.41
C LEU A 297 6.71 9.39 -13.10
N ASN A 298 5.69 10.24 -13.05
CA ASN A 298 4.80 10.34 -11.90
C ASN A 298 4.04 9.04 -11.66
N ALA A 299 3.56 8.39 -12.71
CA ALA A 299 2.90 7.09 -12.64
C ALA A 299 3.84 5.99 -12.13
N PHE A 300 5.08 5.95 -12.60
CA PHE A 300 6.11 5.04 -12.11
C PHE A 300 6.38 5.25 -10.62
N ASP A 301 6.55 6.50 -10.22
CA ASP A 301 6.76 6.89 -8.82
C ASP A 301 5.59 6.46 -7.91
N ARG A 302 4.35 6.55 -8.40
CA ARG A 302 3.13 6.18 -7.64
C ARG A 302 2.81 4.69 -7.68
N SER A 303 3.22 3.99 -8.72
CA SER A 303 2.93 2.56 -8.90
C SER A 303 3.57 1.68 -7.82
N GLY A 304 4.65 2.16 -7.20
CA GLY A 304 5.46 1.39 -6.27
C GLY A 304 6.35 0.34 -6.93
N LEU A 305 6.39 0.29 -8.28
CA LEU A 305 7.27 -0.64 -9.02
C LEU A 305 8.74 -0.43 -8.69
N GLY A 306 9.19 0.81 -8.63
CA GLY A 306 10.58 1.13 -8.33
C GLY A 306 10.96 0.97 -6.86
N GLY A 307 9.98 0.79 -5.96
CA GLY A 307 10.22 0.59 -4.54
C GLY A 307 11.18 1.63 -3.94
N ILE A 308 12.19 1.16 -3.20
CA ILE A 308 13.18 2.04 -2.56
C ILE A 308 14.08 2.79 -3.56
N TYR A 309 14.25 2.27 -4.78
CA TYR A 309 15.09 2.93 -5.79
C TYR A 309 14.54 4.28 -6.24
N VAL A 310 13.21 4.44 -6.26
CA VAL A 310 12.56 5.74 -6.52
C VAL A 310 12.93 6.74 -5.43
N ASP A 311 12.93 6.32 -4.16
CA ASP A 311 13.31 7.20 -3.06
C ASP A 311 14.78 7.60 -3.11
N VAL A 312 15.67 6.67 -3.45
CA VAL A 312 17.11 6.94 -3.64
C VAL A 312 17.32 7.91 -4.80
N ASN A 313 16.67 7.68 -5.96
CA ASN A 313 16.74 8.57 -7.11
C ASN A 313 16.26 9.98 -6.76
N ARG A 314 15.14 10.11 -6.06
CA ARG A 314 14.62 11.40 -5.58
C ARG A 314 15.59 12.11 -4.63
N ALA A 315 16.31 11.34 -3.79
CA ALA A 315 17.32 11.90 -2.91
C ALA A 315 18.50 12.45 -3.72
N VAL A 316 18.99 11.70 -4.71
CA VAL A 316 20.06 12.16 -5.61
C VAL A 316 19.64 13.42 -6.37
N GLU A 317 18.45 13.43 -6.96
CA GLU A 317 17.89 14.62 -7.65
C GLU A 317 17.79 15.82 -6.71
N ALA A 318 17.38 15.62 -5.45
CA ALA A 318 17.29 16.71 -4.47
C ALA A 318 18.65 17.27 -4.07
N LEU A 319 19.63 16.40 -3.83
CA LEU A 319 20.96 16.80 -3.40
C LEU A 319 21.78 17.47 -4.52
N THR A 320 21.52 17.07 -5.76
CA THR A 320 22.22 17.60 -6.94
C THR A 320 21.48 18.75 -7.65
N ASP A 321 20.44 19.30 -7.02
CA ASP A 321 19.59 20.35 -7.61
C ASP A 321 19.07 19.96 -9.00
N ASN A 322 18.66 18.71 -9.14
CA ASN A 322 18.15 18.09 -10.37
C ASN A 322 19.17 18.02 -11.52
N ARG A 323 20.45 17.89 -11.20
CA ARG A 323 21.50 17.70 -12.23
C ARG A 323 21.72 16.22 -12.54
N ILE A 324 21.51 15.33 -11.57
CA ILE A 324 21.72 13.89 -11.69
C ILE A 324 20.45 13.18 -11.24
N GLY A 325 19.96 12.21 -12.03
CA GLY A 325 18.80 11.39 -11.74
C GLY A 325 18.04 11.00 -13.00
N ILE A 326 16.96 10.26 -12.85
CA ILE A 326 16.15 9.77 -13.98
C ILE A 326 15.44 10.95 -14.68
N ARG A 327 14.91 11.92 -13.93
CA ARG A 327 14.20 13.05 -14.49
C ARG A 327 15.09 13.95 -15.33
N PRO A 328 16.24 14.46 -14.84
CA PRO A 328 17.13 15.26 -15.66
C PRO A 328 17.71 14.49 -16.87
N LEU A 329 17.93 13.17 -16.74
CA LEU A 329 18.36 12.33 -17.88
C LEU A 329 17.32 12.30 -19.00
N LEU A 330 16.03 12.40 -18.66
CA LEU A 330 14.91 12.45 -19.61
C LEU A 330 14.48 13.89 -19.98
N GLY A 331 15.23 14.90 -19.57
CA GLY A 331 14.94 16.31 -19.85
C GLY A 331 13.80 16.90 -19.01
N GLU A 332 13.38 16.22 -17.94
CA GLU A 332 12.26 16.65 -17.11
C GLU A 332 12.72 17.34 -15.83
N GLY A 333 11.95 18.33 -15.39
CA GLY A 333 12.15 19.00 -14.11
C GLY A 333 11.66 18.18 -12.92
N ARG A 334 12.02 18.59 -11.71
CA ARG A 334 11.44 18.01 -10.49
C ARG A 334 10.04 18.56 -10.24
N PRO A 335 9.06 17.68 -9.89
CA PRO A 335 7.70 18.13 -9.52
C PRO A 335 7.68 18.99 -8.23
N TYR A 336 8.73 18.90 -7.42
CA TYR A 336 8.85 19.60 -6.12
C TYR A 336 10.18 20.36 -6.07
N GLY A 337 10.41 21.41 -6.74
CA GLY A 337 11.61 22.27 -6.76
C GLY A 337 12.81 21.90 -5.86
N SER A 338 13.96 22.47 -6.07
CA SER A 338 15.19 22.25 -5.27
C SER A 338 15.22 23.06 -3.96
N SER A 339 14.08 23.30 -3.34
CA SER A 339 14.00 24.10 -2.12
C SER A 339 14.73 23.42 -0.94
N MET A 340 15.26 24.23 -0.01
CA MET A 340 15.86 23.73 1.24
C MET A 340 14.94 22.73 1.97
N ARG A 341 13.65 22.99 1.95
CA ARG A 341 12.63 22.08 2.47
C ARG A 341 12.66 20.70 1.82
N SER A 342 12.84 20.61 0.51
CA SER A 342 12.94 19.34 -0.22
C SER A 342 14.16 18.55 0.23
N LYS A 343 15.27 19.24 0.52
CA LYS A 343 16.51 18.63 1.06
C LYS A 343 16.33 18.18 2.51
N VAL A 344 15.71 18.99 3.35
CA VAL A 344 15.37 18.63 4.73
C VAL A 344 14.42 17.44 4.79
N GLY A 345 13.48 17.33 3.83
CA GLY A 345 12.57 16.21 3.70
C GLY A 345 13.27 14.84 3.51
N LEU A 346 14.51 14.82 3.04
CA LEU A 346 15.32 13.59 2.95
C LEU A 346 15.67 13.02 4.34
N LEU A 347 15.72 13.87 5.36
CA LEU A 347 15.92 13.47 6.76
C LEU A 347 14.62 12.95 7.39
N GLY A 348 13.59 12.75 6.59
CA GLY A 348 12.33 12.13 7.00
C GLY A 348 11.23 13.14 7.36
N PRO A 349 10.03 12.60 7.63
CA PRO A 349 8.83 13.41 7.88
C PRO A 349 8.97 14.31 9.11
N SER A 350 9.61 13.85 10.16
CA SER A 350 9.81 14.63 11.39
C SER A 350 10.68 15.86 11.16
N ALA A 351 11.75 15.74 10.37
CA ALA A 351 12.59 16.87 9.99
C ALA A 351 11.79 17.90 9.18
N SER A 352 10.93 17.44 8.26
CA SER A 352 10.04 18.33 7.51
C SER A 352 9.05 19.09 8.40
N GLN A 353 8.52 18.48 9.45
CA GLN A 353 7.62 19.15 10.39
C GLN A 353 8.35 20.17 11.24
N ILE A 354 9.55 19.84 11.75
CA ILE A 354 10.38 20.78 12.47
C ILE A 354 10.72 21.98 11.59
N TYR A 355 11.10 21.74 10.34
CA TYR A 355 11.36 22.81 9.37
C TYR A 355 10.14 23.72 9.16
N ASN A 356 8.91 23.15 9.05
CA ASN A 356 7.68 23.94 8.93
C ASN A 356 7.48 24.87 10.12
N VAL A 357 7.72 24.37 11.35
CA VAL A 357 7.60 25.17 12.56
C VAL A 357 8.63 26.29 12.59
N MET A 358 9.90 25.98 12.27
CA MET A 358 10.97 26.98 12.24
C MET A 358 10.72 28.06 11.19
N ASP A 359 10.22 27.69 10.02
CA ASP A 359 9.90 28.61 8.91
C ASP A 359 8.76 29.55 9.32
N ILE A 360 7.68 29.00 9.96
CA ILE A 360 6.60 29.82 10.51
C ILE A 360 7.13 30.79 11.57
N MET A 361 7.95 30.34 12.51
CA MET A 361 8.51 31.20 13.55
C MET A 361 9.38 32.31 12.96
N TYR A 362 10.16 32.03 11.93
CA TYR A 362 10.97 33.01 11.23
C TYR A 362 10.10 34.07 10.53
N ASP A 363 9.06 33.63 9.80
CA ASP A 363 8.16 34.55 9.09
C ASP A 363 7.35 35.43 10.07
N VAL A 364 6.80 34.84 11.13
CA VAL A 364 6.03 35.57 12.14
C VAL A 364 6.93 36.54 12.92
N GLY A 365 8.13 36.11 13.35
CA GLY A 365 9.09 36.96 14.04
C GLY A 365 9.63 38.10 13.17
N GLY A 366 9.72 37.89 11.86
CA GLY A 366 10.13 38.91 10.89
C GLY A 366 8.99 39.76 10.33
N ASN A 367 7.75 39.56 10.80
CA ASN A 367 6.54 40.21 10.26
C ASN A 367 6.39 40.05 8.73
N LYS A 368 6.79 38.86 8.18
CA LYS A 368 6.81 38.51 6.75
C LYS A 368 5.76 37.46 6.41
N TYR A 369 4.57 37.61 6.95
CA TYR A 369 3.48 36.66 6.75
C TYR A 369 3.09 36.60 5.26
N ASN A 370 3.09 35.39 4.67
CA ASN A 370 2.79 35.20 3.25
C ASN A 370 2.11 33.84 3.01
N HIS A 371 1.75 33.55 1.77
CA HIS A 371 1.07 32.31 1.41
C HIS A 371 1.88 31.03 1.72
N TYR A 372 3.21 31.10 1.79
CA TYR A 372 4.04 29.96 2.20
C TYR A 372 3.89 29.70 3.71
N THR A 373 3.83 30.77 4.50
CA THR A 373 3.57 30.70 5.94
C THR A 373 2.22 30.03 6.21
N ALA A 374 1.14 30.50 5.53
CA ALA A 374 -0.18 29.90 5.61
C ALA A 374 -0.18 28.40 5.25
N ARG A 375 0.53 28.04 4.17
CA ARG A 375 0.71 26.65 3.75
C ARG A 375 1.47 25.82 4.76
N ASN A 376 2.49 26.37 5.42
CA ASN A 376 3.25 25.68 6.45
C ASN A 376 2.39 25.45 7.71
N VAL A 377 1.56 26.43 8.09
CA VAL A 377 0.57 26.27 9.17
C VAL A 377 -0.43 25.16 8.83
N ARG A 378 -1.02 25.16 7.62
CA ARG A 378 -1.91 24.09 7.16
C ARG A 378 -1.27 22.70 7.35
N ARG A 379 0.00 22.55 7.00
CA ARG A 379 0.73 21.25 7.08
C ARG A 379 0.91 20.71 8.49
N LEU A 380 0.75 21.57 9.50
CA LEU A 380 0.77 21.16 10.90
C LEU A 380 -0.62 20.69 11.38
N ILE A 381 -1.69 20.92 10.61
CA ILE A 381 -3.03 20.54 11.03
C ILE A 381 -3.27 19.04 10.75
N PRO A 382 -3.75 18.26 11.72
CA PRO A 382 -4.16 16.89 11.50
C PRO A 382 -5.22 16.77 10.38
N PHE A 383 -5.19 15.66 9.65
CA PHE A 383 -6.14 15.32 8.58
C PHE A 383 -6.11 16.22 7.33
N GLN A 384 -5.21 17.19 7.25
CA GLN A 384 -5.13 18.16 6.14
C GLN A 384 -4.84 17.49 4.77
N ASN A 385 -4.33 16.27 4.75
CA ASN A 385 -4.06 15.49 3.55
C ASN A 385 -5.20 14.53 3.15
N VAL A 386 -6.33 14.59 3.85
CA VAL A 386 -7.49 13.74 3.53
C VAL A 386 -8.23 14.36 2.34
N TRP A 387 -8.26 13.65 1.23
CA TRP A 387 -8.70 14.15 -0.08
C TRP A 387 -10.09 14.78 -0.11
N TYR A 388 -11.06 14.25 0.66
CA TYR A 388 -12.41 14.80 0.72
C TYR A 388 -12.54 15.99 1.70
N LEU A 389 -11.49 16.33 2.43
CA LEU A 389 -11.40 17.51 3.30
C LEU A 389 -10.52 18.63 2.70
N ASP A 390 -9.84 18.37 1.58
CA ASP A 390 -8.91 19.33 0.95
C ASP A 390 -9.55 20.71 0.72
N TRP A 391 -10.82 20.74 0.26
CA TRP A 391 -11.56 21.99 0.03
C TRP A 391 -11.67 22.86 1.29
N LEU A 392 -11.92 22.24 2.45
CA LEU A 392 -12.01 22.94 3.73
C LEU A 392 -10.67 23.56 4.12
N PHE A 393 -9.59 22.80 3.95
CA PHE A 393 -8.24 23.27 4.26
C PHE A 393 -7.74 24.30 3.26
N ASP A 394 -8.16 24.24 2.00
CA ASP A 394 -7.87 25.27 1.00
C ASP A 394 -8.54 26.61 1.38
N ASP A 395 -9.74 26.60 1.90
CA ASP A 395 -10.42 27.82 2.35
C ASP A 395 -9.78 28.38 3.63
N ILE A 396 -9.37 27.53 4.57
CA ILE A 396 -8.58 27.94 5.74
C ILE A 396 -7.26 28.59 5.28
N GLU A 397 -6.52 27.96 4.33
CA GLU A 397 -5.27 28.50 3.81
C GLU A 397 -5.50 29.87 3.16
N LYS A 398 -6.58 30.05 2.38
CA LYS A 398 -6.93 31.35 1.78
C LYS A 398 -7.25 32.42 2.84
N GLY A 399 -7.95 32.04 3.91
CA GLY A 399 -8.25 32.94 5.01
C GLY A 399 -7.04 33.36 5.86
N LEU A 400 -5.95 32.59 5.79
CA LEU A 400 -4.68 32.89 6.45
C LEU A 400 -3.72 33.72 5.58
N ARG A 401 -4.05 34.01 4.33
CA ARG A 401 -3.26 34.84 3.41
C ARG A 401 -3.57 36.32 3.63
#